data_e5a41908883daa8c64bf19d611e118a8
#
_entry.id   e5a41908883daa8c64bf19d611e118a8
#
_cell.length_a   1.000
_cell.length_b   1.000
_cell.length_c   1.000
_cell.angle_alpha   90.00
_cell.angle_beta   90.00
_cell.angle_gamma   90.00
#
_symmetry.space_group_name_H-M   'P 1'
#
loop_
_entity.id
_entity.type
_entity.pdbx_description
1 polymer ?
#
loop_
_entity_poly.entity_id
_entity_poly.type
_entity_poly.pdbx_seq_one_letter_code
_entity_poly.pdbx_strand_id
1 'polypeptide(L)'
;MKSLFVLCLTLGALPGFGETRQTPVAPIALYTQFQEDPPEAVTEALHDELDSVMAPMGLRFEWHSLTGARGNEVAVELAVLTFKGRCDVAGLMPRNGSPGALGWTHVSDGIILPFSDVDCDRIRGFVQKELLSVHPDDRETAFGRALARVVAHELYHIFANTAKHGSCGIGKSAYTVQELLSEDFQFEARESEALRTSKAHEVLERATKATTLE
;
A
#
# COMPACT_ATOMS: atom_id res chain seq x y z
N MET A 1 27.87 65.28 36.55
CA MET A 1 27.32 63.94 36.77
C MET A 1 26.92 63.38 35.39
N LYS A 2 27.69 62.52 34.83
CA LYS A 2 27.45 61.95 33.50
C LYS A 2 26.94 60.48 33.69
N SER A 3 25.65 60.26 33.36
CA SER A 3 25.06 58.92 33.38
C SER A 3 25.42 58.17 32.08
N LEU A 4 26.07 57.04 32.24
CA LEU A 4 26.42 56.09 31.17
C LEU A 4 25.28 55.06 31.01
N PHE A 5 24.57 55.11 29.89
CA PHE A 5 23.59 54.09 29.52
C PHE A 5 24.32 52.91 28.85
N VAL A 6 24.32 51.77 29.51
CA VAL A 6 24.79 50.51 28.94
C VAL A 6 23.63 49.85 28.16
N LEU A 7 23.78 49.77 26.84
CA LEU A 7 22.84 49.13 25.96
C LEU A 7 23.19 47.60 25.88
N CYS A 8 22.41 46.76 26.57
CA CYS A 8 22.52 45.30 26.43
C CYS A 8 21.87 44.88 25.11
N LEU A 9 22.69 44.49 24.13
CA LEU A 9 22.23 43.75 22.93
C LEU A 9 21.99 42.30 23.30
N THR A 10 20.73 41.86 23.38
CA THR A 10 20.35 40.45 23.45
C THR A 10 20.35 39.89 22.04
N LEU A 11 21.34 39.04 21.72
CA LEU A 11 21.30 38.18 20.53
C LEU A 11 20.19 37.14 20.74
N GLY A 12 19.06 37.30 20.07
CA GLY A 12 18.00 36.28 19.98
C GLY A 12 18.48 35.14 19.09
N ALA A 13 18.68 33.98 19.67
CA ALA A 13 18.87 32.77 18.90
C ALA A 13 17.55 32.43 18.16
N LEU A 14 17.56 32.48 16.85
CA LEU A 14 16.45 32.01 16.01
C LEU A 14 16.34 30.49 16.18
N PRO A 15 15.15 29.93 16.45
CA PRO A 15 14.97 28.49 16.42
C PRO A 15 15.21 28.00 14.99
N GLY A 16 16.19 27.13 14.83
CA GLY A 16 16.42 26.44 13.56
C GLY A 16 15.15 25.68 13.18
N PHE A 17 14.52 26.05 12.07
CA PHE A 17 13.50 25.24 11.44
C PHE A 17 14.17 23.93 11.02
N GLY A 18 13.89 22.85 11.76
CA GLY A 18 14.24 21.52 11.36
C GLY A 18 13.60 21.24 10.02
N GLU A 19 14.43 21.12 8.99
CA GLU A 19 14.01 20.71 7.66
C GLU A 19 13.43 19.29 7.80
N THR A 20 12.11 19.18 7.81
CA THR A 20 11.44 17.86 7.73
C THR A 20 11.82 17.27 6.38
N ARG A 21 12.75 16.31 6.41
CA ARG A 21 13.18 15.57 5.24
C ARG A 21 11.95 14.85 4.68
N GLN A 22 11.31 15.44 3.68
CA GLN A 22 10.19 14.81 3.00
C GLN A 22 10.71 13.56 2.30
N THR A 23 10.07 12.42 2.57
CA THR A 23 10.35 11.18 1.85
C THR A 23 10.02 11.41 0.38
N PRO A 24 10.96 11.18 -0.55
CA PRO A 24 10.65 11.33 -1.98
C PRO A 24 9.52 10.39 -2.37
N VAL A 25 8.58 10.89 -3.14
CA VAL A 25 7.43 10.11 -3.65
C VAL A 25 7.85 9.36 -4.90
N ALA A 26 7.69 8.05 -4.91
CA ALA A 26 7.96 7.19 -6.05
C ALA A 26 6.64 6.88 -6.79
N PRO A 27 6.42 7.36 -8.01
CA PRO A 27 5.28 6.96 -8.83
C PRO A 27 5.47 5.53 -9.32
N ILE A 28 4.51 4.68 -9.01
CA ILE A 28 4.48 3.27 -9.38
C ILE A 28 3.24 3.00 -10.21
N ALA A 29 3.38 2.39 -11.37
CA ALA A 29 2.25 1.98 -12.17
C ALA A 29 1.68 0.66 -11.64
N LEU A 30 0.41 0.66 -11.23
CA LEU A 30 -0.34 -0.54 -10.90
C LEU A 30 -1.30 -0.87 -12.04
N TYR A 31 -1.01 -1.94 -12.76
CA TYR A 31 -1.92 -2.48 -13.76
C TYR A 31 -2.85 -3.49 -13.13
N THR A 32 -4.14 -3.28 -13.26
CA THR A 32 -5.16 -4.14 -12.66
C THR A 32 -6.00 -4.82 -13.71
N GLN A 33 -6.33 -6.08 -13.47
CA GLN A 33 -7.29 -6.85 -14.24
C GLN A 33 -8.24 -7.56 -13.28
N PHE A 34 -9.52 -7.25 -13.38
CA PHE A 34 -10.56 -7.96 -12.66
C PHE A 34 -11.20 -9.02 -13.57
N GLN A 35 -11.48 -10.18 -13.01
CA GLN A 35 -12.23 -11.23 -13.72
C GLN A 35 -13.69 -10.81 -13.92
N GLU A 36 -14.26 -10.16 -12.89
CA GLU A 36 -15.56 -9.49 -12.91
C GLU A 36 -15.36 -8.10 -12.29
N ASP A 37 -15.84 -7.06 -12.95
CA ASP A 37 -15.66 -5.68 -12.46
C ASP A 37 -16.35 -5.51 -11.09
N PRO A 38 -15.61 -5.00 -10.09
CA PRO A 38 -16.17 -4.76 -8.77
C PRO A 38 -17.11 -3.54 -8.76
N PRO A 39 -18.00 -3.41 -7.76
CA PRO A 39 -18.71 -2.17 -7.48
C PRO A 39 -17.73 -1.01 -7.26
N GLU A 40 -18.14 0.20 -7.66
CA GLU A 40 -17.34 1.43 -7.51
C GLU A 40 -16.87 1.64 -6.07
N ALA A 41 -17.76 1.47 -5.09
CA ALA A 41 -17.43 1.64 -3.67
C ALA A 41 -16.36 0.64 -3.17
N VAL A 42 -16.31 -0.57 -3.73
CA VAL A 42 -15.22 -1.53 -3.43
C VAL A 42 -13.90 -1.05 -4.02
N THR A 43 -13.92 -0.52 -5.26
CA THR A 43 -12.73 -0.02 -5.94
C THR A 43 -12.18 1.23 -5.25
N GLU A 44 -13.04 2.19 -4.90
CA GLU A 44 -12.66 3.40 -4.16
C GLU A 44 -12.03 3.05 -2.81
N ALA A 45 -12.68 2.17 -2.04
CA ALA A 45 -12.14 1.75 -0.75
C ALA A 45 -10.82 0.96 -0.87
N LEU A 46 -10.65 0.17 -1.93
CA LEU A 46 -9.39 -0.49 -2.24
C LEU A 46 -8.27 0.54 -2.48
N HIS A 47 -8.53 1.57 -3.29
CA HIS A 47 -7.55 2.60 -3.61
C HIS A 47 -7.21 3.43 -2.36
N ASP A 48 -8.20 3.93 -1.64
CA ASP A 48 -8.02 4.78 -0.46
C ASP A 48 -7.23 4.06 0.65
N GLU A 49 -7.58 2.81 0.94
CA GLU A 49 -6.87 2.02 1.96
C GLU A 49 -5.43 1.71 1.52
N LEU A 50 -5.22 1.32 0.25
CA LEU A 50 -3.88 1.04 -0.24
C LEU A 50 -2.99 2.29 -0.18
N ASP A 51 -3.51 3.43 -0.59
CA ASP A 51 -2.80 4.70 -0.49
C ASP A 51 -2.50 5.07 0.96
N SER A 52 -3.47 4.89 1.87
CA SER A 52 -3.29 5.13 3.30
C SER A 52 -2.18 4.26 3.90
N VAL A 53 -2.13 2.99 3.51
CA VAL A 53 -1.13 2.03 4.01
C VAL A 53 0.26 2.29 3.42
N MET A 54 0.36 2.66 2.14
CA MET A 54 1.64 2.71 1.42
C MET A 54 2.26 4.11 1.35
N ALA A 55 1.47 5.17 1.44
CA ALA A 55 1.96 6.55 1.39
C ALA A 55 2.99 6.90 2.49
N PRO A 56 2.91 6.37 3.73
CA PRO A 56 3.93 6.60 4.75
C PRO A 56 5.33 6.09 4.39
N MET A 57 5.42 5.14 3.44
CA MET A 57 6.68 4.65 2.88
C MET A 57 7.12 5.44 1.63
N GLY A 58 6.37 6.47 1.23
CA GLY A 58 6.66 7.30 0.06
C GLY A 58 6.26 6.63 -1.26
N LEU A 59 5.46 5.58 -1.25
CA LEU A 59 4.96 4.91 -2.43
C LEU A 59 3.61 5.50 -2.83
N ARG A 60 3.48 5.90 -4.09
CA ARG A 60 2.24 6.41 -4.68
C ARG A 60 1.93 5.62 -5.94
N PHE A 61 0.67 5.26 -6.11
CA PHE A 61 0.24 4.42 -7.21
C PHE A 61 -0.53 5.20 -8.27
N GLU A 62 -0.21 4.89 -9.53
CA GLU A 62 -0.98 5.28 -10.70
C GLU A 62 -1.71 4.04 -11.21
N TRP A 63 -3.03 4.04 -11.09
CA TRP A 63 -3.87 2.89 -11.43
C TRP A 63 -4.19 2.86 -12.92
N HIS A 64 -3.93 1.73 -13.55
CA HIS A 64 -4.18 1.49 -14.96
C HIS A 64 -4.96 0.18 -15.14
N SER A 65 -5.93 0.17 -16.05
CA SER A 65 -6.50 -1.09 -16.50
C SER A 65 -5.50 -1.82 -17.40
N LEU A 66 -5.23 -3.09 -17.12
CA LEU A 66 -4.33 -3.91 -17.95
C LEU A 66 -4.84 -4.04 -19.38
N THR A 67 -6.17 -4.09 -19.58
CA THR A 67 -6.79 -4.14 -20.91
C THR A 67 -6.66 -2.83 -21.68
N GLY A 68 -6.43 -1.71 -21.01
CA GLY A 68 -6.23 -0.37 -21.59
C GLY A 68 -4.77 0.03 -21.77
N ALA A 69 -3.83 -0.79 -21.34
CA ALA A 69 -2.40 -0.50 -21.42
C ALA A 69 -1.94 -0.37 -22.89
N ARG A 70 -1.24 0.72 -23.20
CA ARG A 70 -0.74 1.01 -24.56
C ARG A 70 0.74 0.65 -24.71
N GLY A 71 1.43 0.30 -23.63
CA GLY A 71 2.83 -0.08 -23.61
C GLY A 71 3.82 1.07 -23.83
N ASN A 72 3.35 2.32 -23.72
CA ASN A 72 4.17 3.53 -23.81
C ASN A 72 4.19 4.34 -22.50
N GLU A 73 3.60 3.81 -21.45
CA GLU A 73 3.62 4.39 -20.13
C GLU A 73 5.03 4.28 -19.53
N VAL A 74 5.47 5.36 -18.89
CA VAL A 74 6.77 5.41 -18.21
C VAL A 74 6.55 5.52 -16.72
N ALA A 75 6.97 4.50 -15.99
CA ALA A 75 6.94 4.49 -14.53
C ALA A 75 8.32 4.12 -13.97
N VAL A 76 8.61 4.52 -12.75
CA VAL A 76 9.85 4.15 -12.06
C VAL A 76 9.87 2.65 -11.79
N GLU A 77 8.72 2.12 -11.40
CA GLU A 77 8.48 0.69 -11.14
C GLU A 77 7.04 0.36 -11.49
N LEU A 78 6.73 -0.91 -11.68
CA LEU A 78 5.36 -1.35 -11.97
C LEU A 78 5.05 -2.66 -11.23
N ALA A 79 3.76 -2.89 -11.01
CA ALA A 79 3.23 -4.20 -10.66
C ALA A 79 1.92 -4.48 -11.41
N VAL A 80 1.63 -5.75 -11.63
CA VAL A 80 0.40 -6.23 -12.25
C VAL A 80 -0.38 -7.05 -11.24
N LEU A 81 -1.63 -6.67 -11.01
CA LEU A 81 -2.54 -7.31 -10.07
C LEU A 81 -3.70 -7.95 -10.84
N THR A 82 -3.87 -9.25 -10.71
CA THR A 82 -5.00 -9.97 -11.29
C THR A 82 -5.96 -10.38 -10.18
N PHE A 83 -7.17 -9.84 -10.21
CA PHE A 83 -8.23 -10.16 -9.27
C PHE A 83 -9.11 -11.29 -9.83
N LYS A 84 -9.13 -12.43 -9.13
CA LYS A 84 -9.86 -13.64 -9.52
C LYS A 84 -11.17 -13.77 -8.77
N GLY A 85 -12.19 -14.27 -9.43
CA GLY A 85 -13.53 -14.43 -8.87
C GLY A 85 -14.26 -13.08 -8.73
N ARG A 86 -15.24 -13.06 -7.85
CA ARG A 86 -16.15 -11.91 -7.64
C ARG A 86 -15.67 -11.01 -6.51
N CYS A 87 -15.27 -9.81 -6.86
CA CYS A 87 -14.85 -8.80 -5.91
C CYS A 87 -16.03 -7.93 -5.45
N ASP A 88 -17.11 -8.54 -4.97
CA ASP A 88 -18.33 -7.88 -4.45
C ASP A 88 -18.84 -8.50 -3.15
N VAL A 89 -19.82 -7.88 -2.54
CA VAL A 89 -20.48 -8.35 -1.31
C VAL A 89 -21.92 -8.85 -1.56
N ALA A 90 -22.32 -9.01 -2.82
CA ALA A 90 -23.66 -9.46 -3.16
C ALA A 90 -23.87 -10.94 -2.78
N GLY A 91 -25.02 -11.26 -2.21
CA GLY A 91 -25.37 -12.65 -1.85
C GLY A 91 -24.43 -13.28 -0.82
N LEU A 92 -23.90 -12.50 0.13
CA LEU A 92 -23.16 -13.05 1.28
C LEU A 92 -24.04 -14.06 2.02
N MET A 93 -23.46 -15.23 2.28
CA MET A 93 -24.11 -16.29 3.05
C MET A 93 -23.14 -16.77 4.14
N PRO A 94 -23.61 -17.10 5.36
CA PRO A 94 -22.77 -17.66 6.39
C PRO A 94 -22.24 -19.03 5.95
N ARG A 95 -21.05 -19.06 5.35
CA ARG A 95 -20.30 -20.24 4.98
C ARG A 95 -18.93 -20.20 5.64
N ASN A 96 -18.36 -21.37 5.88
CA ASN A 96 -16.95 -21.42 6.25
C ASN A 96 -16.12 -21.13 5.01
N GLY A 97 -15.19 -20.17 5.11
CA GLY A 97 -14.26 -19.86 4.03
C GLY A 97 -13.39 -21.08 3.67
N SER A 98 -13.00 -21.19 2.42
CA SER A 98 -12.06 -22.23 1.98
C SER A 98 -10.65 -21.90 2.47
N PRO A 99 -9.88 -22.86 3.01
CA PRO A 99 -8.50 -22.64 3.38
C PRO A 99 -7.64 -22.36 2.14
N GLY A 100 -6.61 -21.52 2.30
CA GLY A 100 -5.63 -21.23 1.26
C GLY A 100 -5.17 -19.78 1.27
N ALA A 101 -4.20 -19.45 0.43
CA ALA A 101 -3.69 -18.08 0.30
C ALA A 101 -4.77 -17.14 -0.24
N LEU A 102 -4.84 -15.93 0.30
CA LEU A 102 -5.78 -14.88 -0.13
C LEU A 102 -5.25 -14.14 -1.36
N GLY A 103 -3.93 -14.07 -1.49
CA GLY A 103 -3.17 -13.58 -2.63
C GLY A 103 -1.88 -14.36 -2.76
N TRP A 104 -1.16 -14.17 -3.86
CA TRP A 104 0.18 -14.72 -4.05
C TRP A 104 0.96 -13.97 -5.11
N THR A 105 2.19 -13.63 -4.78
CA THR A 105 3.15 -13.03 -5.70
C THR A 105 3.90 -14.14 -6.45
N HIS A 106 4.07 -13.94 -7.76
CA HIS A 106 4.73 -14.92 -8.62
C HIS A 106 6.25 -14.89 -8.41
N VAL A 107 6.85 -16.08 -8.34
CA VAL A 107 8.29 -16.28 -8.23
C VAL A 107 8.73 -17.26 -9.32
N SER A 108 9.79 -16.94 -10.07
CA SER A 108 10.41 -17.82 -11.04
C SER A 108 11.91 -17.88 -10.80
N ASP A 109 12.46 -19.08 -10.66
CA ASP A 109 13.89 -19.31 -10.40
C ASP A 109 14.45 -18.49 -9.22
N GLY A 110 13.64 -18.31 -8.18
CA GLY A 110 13.98 -17.51 -6.99
C GLY A 110 13.90 -16.00 -7.18
N ILE A 111 13.47 -15.53 -8.35
CA ILE A 111 13.25 -14.11 -8.66
C ILE A 111 11.78 -13.78 -8.44
N ILE A 112 11.51 -12.74 -7.64
CA ILE A 112 10.18 -12.22 -7.42
C ILE A 112 9.79 -11.41 -8.67
N LEU A 113 8.68 -11.80 -9.28
CA LEU A 113 8.15 -11.14 -10.46
C LEU A 113 7.16 -10.02 -10.05
N PRO A 114 6.98 -8.98 -10.88
CA PRO A 114 6.04 -7.90 -10.58
C PRO A 114 4.59 -8.29 -10.91
N PHE A 115 4.20 -9.53 -10.60
CA PHE A 115 2.88 -10.08 -10.86
C PHE A 115 2.32 -10.72 -9.60
N SER A 116 1.09 -10.35 -9.24
CA SER A 116 0.38 -10.95 -8.12
C SER A 116 -1.06 -11.25 -8.49
N ASP A 117 -1.55 -12.37 -7.99
CA ASP A 117 -2.96 -12.73 -8.04
C ASP A 117 -3.62 -12.48 -6.68
N VAL A 118 -4.86 -12.02 -6.68
CA VAL A 118 -5.71 -11.80 -5.51
C VAL A 118 -7.00 -12.58 -5.69
N ASP A 119 -7.35 -13.44 -4.74
CA ASP A 119 -8.54 -14.30 -4.82
C ASP A 119 -9.70 -13.64 -4.06
N CYS A 120 -10.53 -12.88 -4.78
CA CYS A 120 -11.68 -12.17 -4.23
C CYS A 120 -12.71 -13.11 -3.60
N ASP A 121 -12.99 -14.26 -4.23
CA ASP A 121 -13.95 -15.23 -3.68
C ASP A 121 -13.47 -15.80 -2.36
N ARG A 122 -12.17 -16.03 -2.23
CA ARG A 122 -11.57 -16.54 -1.00
C ARG A 122 -11.52 -15.51 0.10
N ILE A 123 -11.13 -14.26 -0.22
CA ILE A 123 -11.17 -13.14 0.73
C ILE A 123 -12.60 -12.92 1.21
N ARG A 124 -13.55 -12.87 0.28
CA ARG A 124 -14.97 -12.75 0.57
C ARG A 124 -15.46 -13.85 1.50
N GLY A 125 -15.14 -15.12 1.18
CA GLY A 125 -15.48 -16.27 2.02
C GLY A 125 -14.83 -16.21 3.41
N PHE A 126 -13.63 -15.65 3.51
CA PHE A 126 -12.90 -15.51 4.77
C PHE A 126 -13.53 -14.46 5.69
N VAL A 127 -13.91 -13.28 5.15
CA VAL A 127 -14.43 -12.16 5.96
C VAL A 127 -15.97 -12.12 6.05
N GLN A 128 -16.71 -12.91 5.27
CA GLN A 128 -18.17 -12.79 5.09
C GLN A 128 -18.97 -12.84 6.39
N LYS A 129 -18.56 -13.65 7.37
CA LYS A 129 -19.30 -13.78 8.63
C LYS A 129 -19.32 -12.45 9.39
N GLU A 130 -18.18 -11.77 9.46
CA GLU A 130 -18.04 -10.48 10.11
C GLU A 130 -18.64 -9.36 9.25
N LEU A 131 -18.53 -9.43 7.93
CA LEU A 131 -19.21 -8.47 7.03
C LEU A 131 -20.74 -8.50 7.19
N LEU A 132 -21.34 -9.64 7.50
CA LEU A 132 -22.78 -9.70 7.78
C LEU A 132 -23.17 -8.90 9.05
N SER A 133 -22.22 -8.69 9.98
CA SER A 133 -22.40 -7.89 11.19
C SER A 133 -22.14 -6.39 10.94
N VAL A 134 -21.50 -6.02 9.83
CA VAL A 134 -21.30 -4.64 9.40
C VAL A 134 -22.61 -4.09 8.83
N HIS A 135 -22.85 -2.77 9.05
CA HIS A 135 -24.02 -2.13 8.45
C HIS A 135 -24.03 -2.34 6.92
N PRO A 136 -25.17 -2.64 6.30
CA PRO A 136 -25.23 -2.96 4.87
C PRO A 136 -24.53 -1.94 3.96
N ASP A 137 -24.66 -0.66 4.25
CA ASP A 137 -24.09 0.43 3.45
C ASP A 137 -22.56 0.52 3.56
N ASP A 138 -21.97 -0.04 4.63
CA ASP A 138 -20.52 -0.01 4.88
C ASP A 138 -19.79 -1.28 4.42
N ARG A 139 -20.52 -2.30 3.95
CA ARG A 139 -19.96 -3.63 3.62
C ARG A 139 -19.00 -3.59 2.45
N GLU A 140 -19.32 -2.82 1.42
CA GLU A 140 -18.45 -2.67 0.24
C GLU A 140 -17.15 -1.98 0.61
N THR A 141 -17.21 -0.92 1.41
CA THR A 141 -16.04 -0.22 1.95
C THR A 141 -15.18 -1.15 2.82
N ALA A 142 -15.79 -1.91 3.74
CA ALA A 142 -15.07 -2.85 4.58
C ALA A 142 -14.41 -3.97 3.76
N PHE A 143 -15.07 -4.44 2.70
CA PHE A 143 -14.51 -5.46 1.81
C PHE A 143 -13.38 -4.90 0.94
N GLY A 144 -13.52 -3.69 0.39
CA GLY A 144 -12.46 -3.00 -0.34
C GLY A 144 -11.21 -2.79 0.51
N ARG A 145 -11.38 -2.43 1.79
CA ARG A 145 -10.29 -2.36 2.78
C ARG A 145 -9.58 -3.71 2.95
N ALA A 146 -10.34 -4.80 3.08
CA ALA A 146 -9.76 -6.14 3.22
C ALA A 146 -8.96 -6.55 1.97
N LEU A 147 -9.47 -6.24 0.77
CA LEU A 147 -8.75 -6.45 -0.50
C LEU A 147 -7.44 -5.65 -0.52
N ALA A 148 -7.48 -4.37 -0.15
CA ALA A 148 -6.30 -3.49 -0.14
C ALA A 148 -5.17 -4.02 0.73
N ARG A 149 -5.48 -4.60 1.88
CA ARG A 149 -4.50 -5.16 2.82
C ARG A 149 -3.84 -6.41 2.29
N VAL A 150 -4.58 -7.26 1.57
CA VAL A 150 -4.01 -8.39 0.86
C VAL A 150 -3.13 -7.90 -0.30
N VAL A 151 -3.60 -6.91 -1.07
CA VAL A 151 -2.80 -6.26 -2.13
C VAL A 151 -1.52 -5.64 -1.56
N ALA A 152 -1.60 -4.88 -0.47
CA ALA A 152 -0.42 -4.29 0.17
C ALA A 152 0.62 -5.33 0.58
N HIS A 153 0.18 -6.49 1.08
CA HIS A 153 1.05 -7.62 1.39
C HIS A 153 1.78 -8.16 0.15
N GLU A 154 1.07 -8.35 -0.95
CA GLU A 154 1.67 -8.85 -2.18
C GLU A 154 2.64 -7.81 -2.78
N LEU A 155 2.29 -6.52 -2.73
CA LEU A 155 3.17 -5.44 -3.16
C LEU A 155 4.42 -5.31 -2.28
N TYR A 156 4.31 -5.64 -0.98
CA TYR A 156 5.49 -5.73 -0.13
C TYR A 156 6.49 -6.77 -0.66
N HIS A 157 6.02 -7.94 -1.07
CA HIS A 157 6.90 -8.95 -1.67
C HIS A 157 7.60 -8.42 -2.92
N ILE A 158 6.87 -7.72 -3.80
CA ILE A 158 7.40 -7.17 -5.05
C ILE A 158 8.42 -6.06 -4.75
N PHE A 159 8.02 -5.01 -4.03
CA PHE A 159 8.85 -3.80 -3.90
C PHE A 159 9.98 -3.94 -2.91
N ALA A 160 9.80 -4.68 -1.82
CA ALA A 160 10.91 -5.02 -0.93
C ALA A 160 11.75 -6.19 -1.44
N ASN A 161 11.40 -6.79 -2.59
CA ASN A 161 12.07 -7.93 -3.23
C ASN A 161 12.36 -9.06 -2.24
N THR A 162 11.34 -9.50 -1.51
CA THR A 162 11.49 -10.46 -0.43
C THR A 162 10.36 -11.48 -0.39
N ALA A 163 10.68 -12.76 -0.19
CA ALA A 163 9.71 -13.80 0.12
C ALA A 163 9.50 -13.98 1.63
N LYS A 164 10.14 -13.16 2.47
CA LYS A 164 10.08 -13.27 3.93
C LYS A 164 8.88 -12.52 4.47
N HIS A 165 8.24 -13.10 5.47
CA HIS A 165 7.13 -12.50 6.20
C HIS A 165 7.60 -11.91 7.53
N GLY A 166 6.88 -10.91 8.01
CA GLY A 166 6.97 -10.40 9.37
C GLY A 166 6.25 -11.29 10.39
N SER A 167 6.31 -10.89 11.64
CA SER A 167 5.61 -11.55 12.75
C SER A 167 4.24 -10.95 13.06
N CYS A 168 4.01 -9.70 12.70
CA CYS A 168 2.77 -8.95 12.91
C CYS A 168 2.54 -7.92 11.78
N GLY A 169 1.45 -7.17 11.83
CA GLY A 169 1.09 -6.22 10.79
C GLY A 169 0.76 -6.84 9.44
N ILE A 170 0.73 -6.02 8.41
CA ILE A 170 0.39 -6.44 7.03
C ILE A 170 1.43 -7.42 6.45
N GLY A 171 2.70 -7.33 6.87
CA GLY A 171 3.78 -8.18 6.35
C GLY A 171 3.77 -9.63 6.86
N LYS A 172 2.84 -10.05 7.74
CA LYS A 172 2.80 -11.42 8.27
C LYS A 172 2.14 -12.40 7.30
N SER A 173 2.43 -13.69 7.45
CA SER A 173 2.00 -14.75 6.55
C SER A 173 0.53 -15.19 6.68
N ALA A 174 -0.18 -14.78 7.74
CA ALA A 174 -1.57 -15.16 7.96
C ALA A 174 -2.31 -14.08 8.75
N TYR A 175 -3.57 -13.85 8.40
CA TYR A 175 -4.44 -12.85 8.98
C TYR A 175 -5.59 -13.45 9.78
N THR A 176 -6.07 -12.69 10.74
CA THR A 176 -7.42 -12.86 11.28
C THR A 176 -8.40 -11.99 10.51
N VAL A 177 -9.69 -12.32 10.60
CA VAL A 177 -10.74 -11.51 9.97
C VAL A 177 -10.77 -10.10 10.56
N GLN A 178 -10.58 -9.98 11.89
CA GLN A 178 -10.55 -8.70 12.60
C GLN A 178 -9.43 -7.79 12.07
N GLU A 179 -8.25 -8.34 11.78
CA GLU A 179 -7.14 -7.56 11.22
C GLU A 179 -7.44 -7.05 9.82
N LEU A 180 -8.09 -7.87 8.98
CA LEU A 180 -8.47 -7.41 7.64
C LEU A 180 -9.59 -6.35 7.64
N LEU A 181 -10.46 -6.36 8.65
CA LEU A 181 -11.62 -5.44 8.74
C LEU A 181 -11.43 -4.29 9.74
N SER A 182 -10.37 -4.30 10.58
CA SER A 182 -10.12 -3.23 11.56
C SER A 182 -9.95 -1.86 10.89
N GLU A 183 -10.09 -0.78 11.64
CA GLU A 183 -9.82 0.57 11.12
C GLU A 183 -8.32 0.86 11.01
N ASP A 184 -7.51 0.23 11.87
CA ASP A 184 -6.06 0.45 11.91
C ASP A 184 -5.32 -0.89 11.81
N PHE A 185 -4.64 -1.10 10.67
CA PHE A 185 -3.79 -2.25 10.44
C PHE A 185 -2.69 -1.87 9.44
N GLN A 186 -1.45 -1.81 9.92
CA GLN A 186 -0.32 -1.25 9.18
C GLN A 186 0.84 -2.25 9.09
N PHE A 187 1.85 -1.91 8.30
CA PHE A 187 3.13 -2.59 8.32
C PHE A 187 3.90 -2.30 9.62
N GLU A 188 4.67 -3.27 10.08
CA GLU A 188 5.64 -3.06 11.15
C GLU A 188 6.83 -2.22 10.66
N ALA A 189 7.62 -1.70 11.61
CA ALA A 189 8.73 -0.80 11.31
C ALA A 189 9.75 -1.40 10.34
N ARG A 190 9.99 -2.72 10.41
CA ARG A 190 10.96 -3.41 9.56
C ARG A 190 10.49 -3.49 8.11
N GLU A 191 9.23 -3.86 7.87
CA GLU A 191 8.63 -3.95 6.55
C GLU A 191 8.50 -2.55 5.93
N SER A 192 8.10 -1.58 6.75
CA SER A 192 8.04 -0.17 6.34
C SER A 192 9.40 0.36 5.90
N GLU A 193 10.48 0.02 6.59
CA GLU A 193 11.82 0.43 6.21
C GLU A 193 12.28 -0.27 4.92
N ALA A 194 11.97 -1.55 4.76
CA ALA A 194 12.27 -2.27 3.52
C ALA A 194 11.57 -1.64 2.30
N LEU A 195 10.33 -1.18 2.46
CA LEU A 195 9.59 -0.47 1.40
C LEU A 195 10.19 0.91 1.12
N ARG A 196 10.62 1.66 2.15
CA ARG A 196 11.28 2.97 1.97
C ARG A 196 12.63 2.88 1.26
N THR A 197 13.30 1.75 1.36
CA THR A 197 14.59 1.49 0.70
C THR A 197 14.46 0.68 -0.59
N SER A 198 13.27 0.65 -1.18
CA SER A 198 12.99 -0.07 -2.43
C SER A 198 13.76 0.51 -3.62
N LYS A 199 13.83 -0.26 -4.73
CA LYS A 199 14.47 0.19 -5.99
C LYS A 199 13.88 1.48 -6.52
N ALA A 200 12.56 1.68 -6.36
CA ALA A 200 11.88 2.90 -6.78
C ALA A 200 12.51 4.14 -6.12
N HIS A 201 12.78 4.09 -4.83
CA HIS A 201 13.43 5.19 -4.12
C HIS A 201 14.90 5.37 -4.52
N GLU A 202 15.66 4.29 -4.74
CA GLU A 202 17.04 4.38 -5.24
C GLU A 202 17.13 5.09 -6.59
N VAL A 203 16.22 4.79 -7.52
CA VAL A 203 16.17 5.42 -8.85
C VAL A 203 15.86 6.90 -8.72
N LEU A 204 14.88 7.27 -7.89
CA LEU A 204 14.53 8.68 -7.65
C LEU A 204 15.67 9.47 -7.00
N GLU A 205 16.34 8.91 -6.00
CA GLU A 205 17.47 9.57 -5.37
C GLU A 205 18.62 9.82 -6.35
N ARG A 206 18.93 8.86 -7.24
CA ARG A 206 19.94 9.03 -8.28
C ARG A 206 19.56 10.12 -9.26
N ALA A 207 18.30 10.15 -9.71
CA ALA A 207 17.82 11.17 -10.62
C ALA A 207 17.89 12.58 -10.00
N THR A 208 17.49 12.73 -8.74
CA THR A 208 17.54 14.01 -8.01
C THR A 208 18.99 14.50 -7.84
N LYS A 209 19.92 13.60 -7.49
CA LYS A 209 21.36 13.95 -7.37
C LYS A 209 21.96 14.39 -8.68
N ALA A 210 21.60 13.77 -9.81
CA ALA A 210 22.10 14.14 -11.13
C ALA A 210 21.65 15.56 -11.52
N THR A 211 20.38 15.92 -11.26
CA THR A 211 19.83 17.25 -11.57
C THR A 211 20.41 18.37 -10.71
N THR A 212 20.95 18.05 -9.51
CA THR A 212 21.53 19.06 -8.59
C THR A 212 23.01 19.38 -8.91
N LEU A 213 23.64 18.60 -9.79
CA LEU A 213 25.04 18.73 -10.19
C LEU A 213 25.22 19.46 -11.53
N GLU A 214 24.15 19.84 -12.22
CA GLU A 214 24.11 20.70 -13.39
C GLU A 214 23.74 22.15 -13.03
#